data_020eaa4bf1f0aad064e26d772098d10b
#
_entry.id   020eaa4bf1f0aad064e26d772098d10b
#
_cell.length_a   1.000
_cell.length_b   1.000
_cell.length_c   1.000
_cell.angle_alpha   90.00
_cell.angle_beta   90.00
_cell.angle_gamma   90.00
#
_symmetry.space_group_name_H-M   'P 1'
#
loop_
_entity.id
_entity.type
_entity.pdbx_description
1 polymer ?
#
loop_
_entity_poly.entity_id
_entity_poly.type
_entity_poly.pdbx_seq_one_letter_code
_entity_poly.pdbx_strand_id
1 'polypeptide(L)'
;ADALCYEWSYPFVCIHAVPQYPKYAEKLTHRDVLGALMHLGLDRSKIGDIVVLENDIYIFCSETISDFIMDQFTQIRHTMIRSSIIEDVSTLKVHPVFEEHDDMVASNRIDAIIARAYHLSRSEAAAYLTAEKVFINGRCITNCNQSCDNGDIAVSYTHLRAHETPE
;
A
#
# COMPACT_ATOMS: atom_id res chain seq x y z
N ALA A 1 25.18 21.73 3.95
CA ALA A 1 24.64 22.14 2.63
C ALA A 1 23.27 22.76 2.82
N ASP A 2 23.20 23.86 3.57
CA ASP A 2 21.97 24.58 3.91
C ASP A 2 21.86 25.82 3.03
N ALA A 3 21.51 25.64 1.76
CA ALA A 3 21.49 26.77 0.87
C ALA A 3 20.17 26.98 0.09
N LEU A 4 19.10 26.30 0.46
CA LEU A 4 17.79 26.61 -0.09
C LEU A 4 16.77 26.41 1.04
N CYS A 5 16.45 27.50 1.75
CA CYS A 5 15.28 27.60 2.63
C CYS A 5 14.00 27.57 1.76
N TYR A 6 13.72 26.44 1.15
CA TYR A 6 12.45 26.19 0.50
C TYR A 6 11.70 25.18 1.38
N GLU A 7 10.73 25.65 2.13
CA GLU A 7 9.76 24.77 2.76
C GLU A 7 8.93 24.12 1.64
N TRP A 8 9.26 22.89 1.33
CA TRP A 8 8.47 22.11 0.40
C TRP A 8 7.18 21.71 1.11
N SER A 9 6.10 22.42 0.83
CA SER A 9 4.77 21.97 1.15
C SER A 9 4.34 20.96 0.07
N TYR A 10 4.24 19.70 0.47
CA TYR A 10 3.68 18.69 -0.42
C TYR A 10 2.17 18.93 -0.55
N PRO A 11 1.59 18.94 -1.76
CA PRO A 11 0.16 19.21 -1.98
C PRO A 11 -0.71 17.98 -1.65
N PHE A 12 -0.42 17.32 -0.53
CA PHE A 12 -1.23 16.22 -0.04
C PHE A 12 -1.48 16.35 1.46
N VAL A 13 -2.60 15.80 1.89
CA VAL A 13 -3.02 15.75 3.29
C VAL A 13 -3.29 14.32 3.70
N CYS A 14 -3.24 14.07 5.00
CA CYS A 14 -3.63 12.81 5.61
C CYS A 14 -4.96 12.99 6.32
N ILE A 15 -5.96 12.21 5.93
CA ILE A 15 -7.26 12.15 6.60
C ILE A 15 -7.27 10.93 7.51
N HIS A 16 -7.56 11.15 8.79
CA HIS A 16 -7.80 10.10 9.77
C HIS A 16 -9.30 9.87 9.90
N ALA A 17 -9.74 8.67 9.63
CA ALA A 17 -11.12 8.25 9.74
C ALA A 17 -11.26 7.14 10.78
N VAL A 18 -12.24 7.28 11.66
CA VAL A 18 -12.55 6.31 12.72
C VAL A 18 -14.03 5.95 12.72
N PRO A 19 -14.40 4.71 13.07
CA PRO A 19 -15.79 4.35 13.28
C PRO A 19 -16.44 5.23 14.36
N GLN A 20 -17.61 5.76 14.07
CA GLN A 20 -18.37 6.57 15.03
C GLN A 20 -18.81 5.74 16.26
N TYR A 21 -19.06 4.44 16.04
CA TYR A 21 -19.46 3.48 17.04
C TYR A 21 -18.54 2.24 16.99
N PRO A 22 -17.36 2.25 17.65
CA PRO A 22 -16.37 1.17 17.54
C PRO A 22 -16.91 -0.21 17.93
N LYS A 23 -17.86 -0.29 18.87
CA LYS A 23 -18.46 -1.56 19.32
C LYS A 23 -19.27 -2.29 18.26
N TYR A 24 -19.76 -1.57 17.24
CA TYR A 24 -20.58 -2.09 16.15
C TYR A 24 -19.88 -2.01 14.81
N ALA A 25 -18.62 -1.58 14.80
CA ALA A 25 -17.84 -1.46 13.58
C ALA A 25 -17.50 -2.85 13.03
N GLU A 26 -17.68 -3.01 11.74
CA GLU A 26 -17.18 -4.17 11.03
C GLU A 26 -15.66 -4.06 10.88
N LYS A 27 -14.98 -5.21 10.76
CA LYS A 27 -13.57 -5.22 10.41
C LYS A 27 -13.43 -4.73 8.98
N LEU A 28 -12.94 -3.51 8.82
CA LEU A 28 -12.72 -2.87 7.53
C LEU A 28 -11.36 -3.26 6.96
N THR A 29 -11.30 -3.39 5.66
CA THR A 29 -10.08 -3.68 4.91
C THR A 29 -9.71 -2.49 4.03
N HIS A 30 -8.46 -2.43 3.57
CA HIS A 30 -8.01 -1.46 2.57
C HIS A 30 -8.95 -1.40 1.35
N ARG A 31 -9.42 -2.56 0.89
CA ARG A 31 -10.33 -2.66 -0.26
C ARG A 31 -11.70 -2.03 0.01
N ASP A 32 -12.23 -2.19 1.21
CA ASP A 32 -13.52 -1.59 1.59
C ASP A 32 -13.43 -0.06 1.59
N VAL A 33 -12.33 0.48 2.14
CA VAL A 33 -12.06 1.92 2.16
C VAL A 33 -11.90 2.47 0.75
N LEU A 34 -11.05 1.83 -0.06
CA LEU A 34 -10.83 2.25 -1.45
C LEU A 34 -12.12 2.17 -2.25
N GLY A 35 -12.90 1.10 -2.10
CA GLY A 35 -14.19 0.94 -2.77
C GLY A 35 -15.18 2.06 -2.42
N ALA A 36 -15.25 2.44 -1.15
CA ALA A 36 -16.11 3.54 -0.70
C ALA A 36 -15.66 4.90 -1.29
N LEU A 37 -14.36 5.17 -1.34
CA LEU A 37 -13.82 6.38 -1.98
C LEU A 37 -14.10 6.41 -3.48
N MET A 38 -13.94 5.28 -4.18
CA MET A 38 -14.25 5.19 -5.61
C MET A 38 -15.74 5.38 -5.88
N HIS A 39 -16.60 4.92 -4.99
CA HIS A 39 -18.06 5.12 -5.10
C HIS A 39 -18.48 6.60 -5.04
N LEU A 40 -17.67 7.44 -4.39
CA LEU A 40 -17.87 8.90 -4.38
C LEU A 40 -17.50 9.56 -5.74
N GLY A 41 -17.01 8.80 -6.70
CA GLY A 41 -16.62 9.31 -8.01
C GLY A 41 -15.25 10.02 -8.03
N LEU A 42 -14.41 9.78 -7.03
CA LEU A 42 -13.07 10.35 -6.96
C LEU A 42 -12.12 9.74 -7.98
N ASP A 43 -11.24 10.55 -8.53
CA ASP A 43 -10.15 10.08 -9.39
C ASP A 43 -9.10 9.32 -8.55
N ARG A 44 -8.82 8.07 -8.92
CA ARG A 44 -7.83 7.23 -8.23
C ARG A 44 -6.44 7.87 -8.18
N SER A 45 -6.07 8.65 -9.18
CA SER A 45 -4.77 9.33 -9.26
C SER A 45 -4.57 10.38 -8.16
N LYS A 46 -5.65 10.87 -7.56
CA LYS A 46 -5.62 11.86 -6.47
C LYS A 46 -5.64 11.23 -5.08
N ILE A 47 -5.80 9.91 -5.01
CA ILE A 47 -5.77 9.14 -3.77
C ILE A 47 -4.42 8.42 -3.71
N GLY A 48 -3.67 8.67 -2.65
CA GLY A 48 -2.41 8.02 -2.36
C GLY A 48 -2.60 6.71 -1.58
N ASP A 49 -1.77 6.52 -0.57
CA ASP A 49 -1.82 5.33 0.27
C ASP A 49 -3.00 5.35 1.23
N ILE A 50 -3.52 4.17 1.50
CA ILE A 50 -4.56 3.93 2.49
C ILE A 50 -4.01 2.93 3.50
N VAL A 51 -3.94 3.32 4.76
CA VAL A 51 -3.49 2.46 5.86
C VAL A 51 -4.67 2.18 6.78
N VAL A 52 -4.95 0.91 7.03
CA VAL A 52 -6.03 0.46 7.92
C VAL A 52 -5.40 -0.29 9.09
N LEU A 53 -5.54 0.25 10.29
CA LEU A 53 -5.04 -0.30 11.54
C LEU A 53 -6.23 -0.51 12.48
N GLU A 54 -6.71 -1.74 12.60
CA GLU A 54 -7.88 -2.08 13.40
C GLU A 54 -9.07 -1.14 13.12
N ASN A 55 -9.24 -0.10 13.96
CA ASN A 55 -10.30 0.90 13.84
C ASN A 55 -9.82 2.26 13.32
N ASP A 56 -8.53 2.42 13.06
CA ASP A 56 -7.95 3.65 12.56
C ASP A 56 -7.66 3.53 11.06
N ILE A 57 -8.18 4.46 10.29
CA ILE A 57 -8.01 4.51 8.84
C ILE A 57 -7.30 5.81 8.49
N TYR A 58 -6.18 5.72 7.81
CA TYR A 58 -5.42 6.86 7.32
C TYR A 58 -5.46 6.87 5.81
N ILE A 59 -5.91 7.98 5.24
CA ILE A 59 -6.06 8.18 3.79
C ILE A 59 -5.19 9.35 3.38
N PHE A 60 -4.18 9.08 2.57
CA PHE A 60 -3.38 10.12 1.95
C PHE A 60 -4.05 10.53 0.64
N CYS A 61 -4.28 11.81 0.45
CA CYS A 61 -4.91 12.31 -0.77
C CYS A 61 -4.39 13.71 -1.14
N SER A 62 -4.64 14.10 -2.39
CA SER A 62 -4.38 15.48 -2.82
C SER A 62 -5.22 16.46 -2.00
N GLU A 63 -4.61 17.57 -1.59
CA GLU A 63 -5.29 18.66 -0.89
C GLU A 63 -6.56 19.14 -1.63
N THR A 64 -6.55 19.08 -2.96
CA THR A 64 -7.68 19.53 -3.79
C THR A 64 -8.98 18.73 -3.60
N ILE A 65 -8.90 17.50 -3.06
CA ILE A 65 -10.07 16.64 -2.82
C ILE A 65 -10.34 16.39 -1.34
N SER A 66 -9.51 16.94 -0.46
CA SER A 66 -9.63 16.68 0.99
C SER A 66 -10.95 17.14 1.58
N ASP A 67 -11.38 18.37 1.24
CA ASP A 67 -12.64 18.93 1.73
C ASP A 67 -13.85 18.11 1.28
N PHE A 68 -13.82 17.64 0.04
CA PHE A 68 -14.87 16.76 -0.50
C PHE A 68 -14.92 15.43 0.24
N ILE A 69 -13.76 14.83 0.52
CA ILE A 69 -13.69 13.58 1.31
C ILE A 69 -14.22 13.84 2.72
N MET A 70 -13.81 14.92 3.37
CA MET A 70 -14.26 15.26 4.71
C MET A 70 -15.78 15.39 4.81
N ASP A 71 -16.41 15.94 3.77
CA ASP A 71 -17.85 16.18 3.73
C ASP A 71 -18.65 14.92 3.35
N GLN A 72 -18.19 14.17 2.35
CA GLN A 72 -18.96 13.08 1.74
C GLN A 72 -18.59 11.67 2.25
N PHE A 73 -17.38 11.49 2.79
CA PHE A 73 -16.90 10.19 3.26
C PHE A 73 -17.35 9.90 4.68
N THR A 74 -18.63 9.58 4.83
CA THR A 74 -19.30 9.38 6.13
C THR A 74 -19.60 7.93 6.46
N GLN A 75 -19.46 7.02 5.50
CA GLN A 75 -19.79 5.61 5.65
C GLN A 75 -18.90 4.71 4.81
N ILE A 76 -18.51 3.57 5.39
CA ILE A 76 -17.84 2.47 4.69
C ILE A 76 -18.65 1.21 4.97
N ARG A 77 -19.24 0.59 3.92
CA ARG A 77 -20.18 -0.53 4.05
C ARG A 77 -21.33 -0.16 5.00
N HIS A 78 -21.43 -0.81 6.16
CA HIS A 78 -22.44 -0.53 7.18
C HIS A 78 -21.89 0.27 8.37
N THR A 79 -20.63 0.66 8.33
CA THR A 79 -19.97 1.38 9.40
C THR A 79 -19.97 2.88 9.15
N MET A 80 -20.61 3.64 10.03
CA MET A 80 -20.53 5.10 10.03
C MET A 80 -19.14 5.52 10.53
N ILE A 81 -18.53 6.46 9.82
CA ILE A 81 -17.20 6.98 10.15
C ILE A 81 -17.23 8.47 10.43
N ARG A 82 -16.24 8.92 11.18
CA ARG A 82 -15.94 10.33 11.40
C ARG A 82 -14.50 10.58 10.96
N SER A 83 -14.31 11.60 10.16
CA SER A 83 -13.02 11.96 9.57
C SER A 83 -12.48 13.25 10.18
N SER A 84 -11.15 13.37 10.21
CA SER A 84 -10.42 14.58 10.60
C SER A 84 -9.13 14.68 9.80
N ILE A 85 -8.67 15.89 9.53
CA ILE A 85 -7.36 16.10 8.87
C ILE A 85 -6.26 16.05 9.92
N ILE A 86 -5.16 15.37 9.61
CA ILE A 86 -3.94 15.35 10.42
C ILE A 86 -2.97 16.35 9.82
N GLU A 87 -2.62 17.38 10.57
CA GLU A 87 -1.67 18.41 10.14
C GLU A 87 -0.23 17.90 10.21
N ASP A 88 0.11 17.10 11.23
CA ASP A 88 1.44 16.55 11.43
C ASP A 88 1.47 15.04 11.25
N VAL A 89 1.84 14.61 10.05
CA VAL A 89 1.94 13.19 9.66
C VAL A 89 3.10 12.48 10.42
N SER A 90 4.07 13.22 10.95
CA SER A 90 5.19 12.64 11.71
C SER A 90 4.75 12.00 13.04
N THR A 91 3.57 12.36 13.53
CA THR A 91 2.98 11.79 14.73
C THR A 91 2.35 10.41 14.49
N LEU A 92 2.15 10.03 13.23
CA LEU A 92 1.61 8.73 12.88
C LEU A 92 2.61 7.63 13.21
N LYS A 93 2.36 6.89 14.27
CA LYS A 93 3.12 5.67 14.60
C LYS A 93 2.66 4.50 13.71
N VAL A 94 2.69 4.70 12.41
CA VAL A 94 2.50 3.60 11.47
C VAL A 94 3.82 2.84 11.42
N HIS A 95 3.95 1.83 12.25
CA HIS A 95 5.06 0.90 12.15
C HIS A 95 4.69 -0.12 11.07
N PRO A 96 5.51 -0.29 10.02
CA PRO A 96 5.30 -1.38 9.10
C PRO A 96 5.36 -2.69 9.90
N VAL A 97 4.30 -3.49 9.79
CA VAL A 97 4.29 -4.84 10.37
C VAL A 97 5.14 -5.70 9.45
N PHE A 98 6.35 -5.98 9.88
CA PHE A 98 7.20 -6.95 9.21
C PHE A 98 6.85 -8.34 9.74
N GLU A 99 6.56 -9.26 8.85
CA GLU A 99 6.56 -10.69 9.18
C GLU A 99 7.96 -11.22 8.93
N GLU A 100 8.61 -11.68 9.99
CA GLU A 100 9.89 -12.38 9.86
C GLU A 100 9.62 -13.84 9.48
N HIS A 101 10.13 -14.24 8.32
CA HIS A 101 10.08 -15.62 7.86
C HIS A 101 11.50 -16.16 7.75
N ASP A 102 11.78 -17.20 8.51
CA ASP A 102 13.01 -18.00 8.38
C ASP A 102 12.79 -19.11 7.37
N ASP A 103 13.28 -18.92 6.16
CA ASP A 103 13.15 -19.91 5.10
C ASP A 103 14.50 -20.34 4.55
N MET A 104 14.67 -21.64 4.34
CA MET A 104 15.83 -22.18 3.68
C MET A 104 15.64 -22.16 2.15
N VAL A 105 16.51 -21.43 1.48
CA VAL A 105 16.57 -21.40 0.01
C VAL A 105 17.82 -22.13 -0.47
N ALA A 106 17.69 -22.88 -1.56
CA ALA A 106 18.79 -23.65 -2.12
C ALA A 106 19.88 -22.75 -2.79
N SER A 107 19.58 -21.50 -3.06
CA SER A 107 20.51 -20.54 -3.65
C SER A 107 20.00 -19.10 -3.44
N ASN A 108 20.92 -18.12 -3.47
CA ASN A 108 20.62 -16.70 -3.37
C ASN A 108 19.98 -16.11 -4.64
N ARG A 109 19.52 -16.94 -5.56
CA ARG A 109 18.89 -16.48 -6.80
C ARG A 109 17.53 -15.88 -6.50
N ILE A 110 17.21 -14.76 -7.15
CA ILE A 110 15.97 -14.03 -6.95
C ILE A 110 14.72 -14.89 -7.27
N ASP A 111 14.79 -15.75 -8.29
CA ASP A 111 13.68 -16.66 -8.63
C ASP A 111 13.40 -17.68 -7.52
N ALA A 112 14.43 -18.14 -6.80
CA ALA A 112 14.28 -19.05 -5.68
C ALA A 112 13.69 -18.35 -4.47
N ILE A 113 14.18 -17.15 -4.17
CA ILE A 113 13.72 -16.34 -3.02
C ILE A 113 12.25 -15.97 -3.20
N ILE A 114 11.87 -15.44 -4.37
CA ILE A 114 10.47 -15.08 -4.65
C ILE A 114 9.55 -16.32 -4.64
N ALA A 115 9.97 -17.41 -5.27
CA ALA A 115 9.19 -18.65 -5.24
C ALA A 115 8.90 -19.08 -3.80
N ARG A 116 9.88 -19.00 -2.91
CA ARG A 116 9.72 -19.37 -1.50
C ARG A 116 8.87 -18.38 -0.72
N ALA A 117 9.16 -17.08 -0.83
CA ALA A 117 8.47 -16.02 -0.10
C ALA A 117 6.97 -15.93 -0.42
N TYR A 118 6.59 -16.20 -1.66
CA TYR A 118 5.19 -16.11 -2.13
C TYR A 118 4.54 -17.48 -2.37
N HIS A 119 5.17 -18.58 -1.94
CA HIS A 119 4.66 -19.94 -2.15
C HIS A 119 4.36 -20.29 -3.61
N LEU A 120 5.20 -19.79 -4.53
CA LEU A 120 5.07 -20.00 -5.96
C LEU A 120 5.98 -21.14 -6.44
N SER A 121 5.68 -21.70 -7.61
CA SER A 121 6.62 -22.53 -8.34
C SER A 121 7.76 -21.69 -8.93
N ARG A 122 8.91 -22.31 -9.24
CA ARG A 122 10.04 -21.64 -9.87
C ARG A 122 9.68 -21.08 -11.25
N SER A 123 8.78 -21.73 -11.97
CA SER A 123 8.28 -21.28 -13.26
C SER A 123 7.40 -20.04 -13.14
N GLU A 124 6.54 -19.98 -12.13
CA GLU A 124 5.73 -18.79 -11.86
C GLU A 124 6.62 -17.61 -11.45
N ALA A 125 7.57 -17.82 -10.54
CA ALA A 125 8.52 -16.78 -10.15
C ALA A 125 9.31 -16.25 -11.36
N ALA A 126 9.75 -17.14 -12.27
CA ALA A 126 10.40 -16.74 -13.51
C ALA A 126 9.48 -15.93 -14.44
N ALA A 127 8.18 -16.27 -14.49
CA ALA A 127 7.21 -15.51 -15.28
C ALA A 127 7.03 -14.08 -14.74
N TYR A 128 7.07 -13.86 -13.42
CA TYR A 128 7.04 -12.51 -12.83
C TYR A 128 8.28 -11.70 -13.17
N LEU A 129 9.46 -12.32 -13.21
CA LEU A 129 10.69 -11.67 -13.63
C LEU A 129 10.63 -11.27 -15.10
N THR A 130 10.19 -12.18 -15.97
CA THR A 130 10.01 -11.91 -17.41
C THR A 130 8.96 -10.82 -17.68
N ALA A 131 7.93 -10.73 -16.81
CA ALA A 131 6.89 -9.69 -16.89
C ALA A 131 7.33 -8.35 -16.26
N GLU A 132 8.61 -8.18 -15.93
CA GLU A 132 9.18 -6.95 -15.35
C GLU A 132 8.49 -6.50 -14.02
N LYS A 133 8.02 -7.47 -13.22
CA LYS A 133 7.29 -7.23 -11.99
C LYS A 133 8.13 -7.34 -10.72
N VAL A 134 9.41 -7.61 -10.86
CA VAL A 134 10.34 -7.81 -9.75
C VAL A 134 11.41 -6.74 -9.76
N PHE A 135 11.65 -6.15 -8.61
CA PHE A 135 12.64 -5.10 -8.42
C PHE A 135 13.54 -5.45 -7.24
N ILE A 136 14.84 -5.21 -7.36
CA ILE A 136 15.79 -5.24 -6.25
C ILE A 136 16.37 -3.83 -6.08
N ASN A 137 16.23 -3.25 -4.91
CA ASN A 137 16.70 -1.89 -4.59
C ASN A 137 16.22 -0.85 -5.65
N GLY A 138 14.97 -0.99 -6.10
CA GLY A 138 14.36 -0.12 -7.10
C GLY A 138 14.76 -0.37 -8.55
N ARG A 139 15.62 -1.35 -8.84
CA ARG A 139 15.99 -1.75 -10.21
C ARG A 139 15.14 -2.93 -10.66
N CYS A 140 14.53 -2.81 -11.83
CA CYS A 140 13.80 -3.91 -12.45
C CYS A 140 14.74 -5.06 -12.81
N ILE A 141 14.39 -6.27 -12.40
CA ILE A 141 15.17 -7.48 -12.61
C ILE A 141 14.39 -8.44 -13.52
N THR A 142 14.98 -8.76 -14.64
CA THR A 142 14.43 -9.74 -15.61
C THR A 142 15.22 -11.05 -15.63
N ASN A 143 16.44 -11.03 -15.10
CA ASN A 143 17.32 -12.20 -15.09
C ASN A 143 17.06 -13.05 -13.82
N CYS A 144 16.55 -14.27 -14.01
CA CYS A 144 16.30 -15.23 -12.95
C CYS A 144 17.55 -15.62 -12.15
N ASN A 145 18.73 -15.52 -12.74
CA ASN A 145 20.00 -15.88 -12.11
C ASN A 145 20.58 -14.73 -11.26
N GLN A 146 19.94 -13.56 -11.23
CA GLN A 146 20.37 -12.46 -10.38
C GLN A 146 20.40 -12.90 -8.92
N SER A 147 21.51 -12.71 -8.26
CA SER A 147 21.63 -12.93 -6.81
C SER A 147 21.00 -11.79 -6.03
N CYS A 148 20.45 -12.12 -4.87
CA CYS A 148 19.96 -11.18 -3.88
C CYS A 148 20.84 -11.36 -2.64
N ASP A 149 21.42 -10.27 -2.16
CA ASP A 149 22.36 -10.28 -1.05
C ASP A 149 21.70 -9.81 0.26
N ASN A 150 22.38 -10.00 1.38
CA ASN A 150 21.88 -9.55 2.68
C ASN A 150 21.67 -8.03 2.69
N GLY A 151 20.48 -7.62 3.09
CA GLY A 151 20.08 -6.22 3.14
C GLY A 151 19.43 -5.71 1.86
N ASP A 152 19.33 -6.52 0.81
CA ASP A 152 18.60 -6.14 -0.38
C ASP A 152 17.08 -6.07 -0.13
N ILE A 153 16.44 -5.07 -0.72
CA ILE A 153 14.99 -4.92 -0.71
C ILE A 153 14.44 -5.43 -2.04
N ALA A 154 13.81 -6.59 -2.00
CA ALA A 154 13.13 -7.18 -3.15
C ALA A 154 11.64 -6.86 -3.11
N VAL A 155 11.11 -6.28 -4.19
CA VAL A 155 9.68 -5.97 -4.35
C VAL A 155 9.13 -6.78 -5.51
N SER A 156 8.01 -7.44 -5.29
CA SER A 156 7.30 -8.17 -6.35
C SER A 156 5.83 -7.73 -6.40
N TYR A 157 5.39 -7.32 -7.58
CA TYR A 157 3.99 -6.92 -7.82
C TYR A 157 3.11 -8.12 -8.19
N THR A 158 3.16 -9.18 -7.38
CA THR A 158 2.40 -10.41 -7.61
C THR A 158 0.91 -10.27 -7.32
N HIS A 159 0.51 -9.33 -6.46
CA HIS A 159 -0.86 -9.19 -5.98
C HIS A 159 -1.78 -8.32 -6.86
N LEU A 160 -1.25 -7.64 -7.87
CA LEU A 160 -2.04 -6.74 -8.72
C LEU A 160 -2.90 -7.46 -9.78
N ARG A 161 -2.86 -8.79 -9.87
CA ARG A 161 -3.64 -9.57 -10.84
C ARG A 161 -4.94 -10.18 -10.33
N ALA A 162 -5.42 -9.82 -9.15
CA ALA A 162 -6.64 -10.46 -8.64
C ALA A 162 -7.95 -9.96 -9.27
N HIS A 163 -7.95 -8.95 -10.15
CA HIS A 163 -9.18 -8.40 -10.75
C HIS A 163 -8.99 -7.78 -12.12
N GLU A 164 -8.45 -8.53 -13.08
CA GLU A 164 -8.88 -8.36 -14.45
C GLU A 164 -9.72 -9.58 -14.81
N THR A 165 -11.04 -9.44 -14.68
CA THR A 165 -11.98 -10.35 -15.35
C THR A 165 -11.83 -10.10 -16.84
N PRO A 166 -11.53 -11.13 -17.66
CA PRO A 166 -11.66 -11.00 -19.09
C PRO A 166 -13.11 -10.76 -19.42
N GLU A 167 -13.37 -9.77 -20.22
CA GLU A 167 -14.64 -9.60 -20.90
C GLU A 167 -14.93 -10.80 -21.82
#